data_3d39249f13ddaaa1e8f5a94529b58c93
#
_entry.id   3d39249f13ddaaa1e8f5a94529b58c93
#
_cell.length_a   1.000
_cell.length_b   1.000
_cell.length_c   1.000
_cell.angle_alpha   90.00
_cell.angle_beta   90.00
_cell.angle_gamma   90.00
#
_symmetry.space_group_name_H-M   'P 1'
#
loop_
_entity.id
_entity.type
_entity.pdbx_description
1 polymer ?
#
loop_
_entity_poly.entity_id
_entity_poly.type
_entity_poly.pdbx_seq_one_letter_code
_entity_poly.pdbx_strand_id
1 'polypeptide(L)'
;MTFGMNRRRFLQVTAGGVVTATTIGGGLGSARAQDRPFIWISPRGTLEVLDDYPYWVAQRFGYFGDLQTEMQAGPSDGTATVKFVDQGQADMGFPSPGVFSFALENDLDLVSVWNMGAVDVFDFAFRPGEGMTDLKGLEGKTVLLGSAAWQAICDPILHAVGVDVTKVNYVEAGWPAWGTLLARGEGDAALSWEGLRADWQGKGLQFDYWLGLESSPFPANSFVVRRSDVEDPERHKLIEDYLRAWAMGMEFGHLNPAAATQIVFEQFPIVKSSLGPRFGTESMMQLANVFRGKWEEREGWGWHDPARWTAFFEATAALGQTSKQIDVASVINNDFIGPANEFDRDRVAADAASFELSDDMAEVDLEVIRAQFYANAVNVQG
;
A
#
# COMPACT_ATOMS: atom_id res chain seq x y z
N MET A 1 28.55 4.91 3.12
CA MET A 1 27.96 6.26 3.08
C MET A 1 26.50 6.10 3.47
N THR A 2 26.16 6.47 4.68
CA THR A 2 24.78 6.42 5.19
C THR A 2 23.93 7.42 4.43
N PHE A 3 23.03 6.95 3.60
CA PHE A 3 22.06 7.77 2.87
C PHE A 3 20.86 8.06 3.76
N GLY A 4 21.07 8.80 4.85
CA GLY A 4 19.94 9.35 5.60
C GLY A 4 19.17 10.32 4.71
N MET A 5 17.87 10.06 4.51
CA MET A 5 16.97 11.02 3.88
C MET A 5 16.77 12.17 4.87
N ASN A 6 17.46 13.28 4.66
CA ASN A 6 17.33 14.48 5.49
C ASN A 6 16.47 15.52 4.75
N ARG A 7 16.03 16.55 5.49
CA ARG A 7 15.20 17.67 5.01
C ARG A 7 15.68 18.25 3.66
N ARG A 8 16.98 18.27 3.41
CA ARG A 8 17.58 18.81 2.18
C ARG A 8 17.34 17.92 0.96
N ARG A 9 17.35 16.57 1.13
CA ARG A 9 17.07 15.62 0.04
C ARG A 9 15.59 15.51 -0.27
N PHE A 10 14.72 15.54 0.73
CA PHE A 10 13.27 15.61 0.53
C PHE A 10 12.87 16.79 -0.36
N LEU A 11 13.54 17.94 -0.19
CA LEU A 11 13.30 19.15 -1.00
C LEU A 11 14.01 19.15 -2.37
N GLN A 12 15.10 18.39 -2.55
CA GLN A 12 15.89 18.40 -3.79
C GLN A 12 15.38 17.45 -4.88
N VAL A 13 14.69 16.37 -4.53
CA VAL A 13 14.09 15.43 -5.51
C VAL A 13 12.95 16.07 -6.32
N THR A 14 12.50 17.26 -5.94
CA THR A 14 11.32 17.93 -6.53
C THR A 14 11.61 19.00 -7.59
N ALA A 15 12.88 19.20 -7.98
CA ALA A 15 13.26 20.28 -8.91
C ALA A 15 13.30 19.89 -10.40
N GLY A 16 12.88 18.69 -10.80
CA GLY A 16 13.13 18.12 -12.14
C GLY A 16 11.96 17.98 -13.08
N GLY A 17 10.77 18.47 -12.78
CA GLY A 17 9.60 18.35 -13.67
C GLY A 17 8.97 19.68 -14.02
N VAL A 18 9.46 20.38 -15.06
CA VAL A 18 8.76 21.53 -15.64
C VAL A 18 7.65 21.02 -16.54
N VAL A 19 6.42 20.93 -16.02
CA VAL A 19 5.22 20.86 -16.86
C VAL A 19 4.87 22.27 -17.27
N THR A 20 4.96 22.56 -18.57
CA THR A 20 4.52 23.83 -19.17
C THR A 20 3.00 23.94 -19.03
N ALA A 21 2.55 24.61 -17.99
CA ALA A 21 1.15 24.99 -17.86
C ALA A 21 0.87 26.17 -18.80
N THR A 22 0.09 25.91 -19.83
CA THR A 22 -0.51 26.97 -20.66
C THR A 22 -1.55 27.69 -19.80
N THR A 23 -1.23 28.88 -19.32
CA THR A 23 -2.17 29.76 -18.61
C THR A 23 -3.23 30.27 -19.60
N ILE A 24 -4.42 29.67 -19.57
CA ILE A 24 -5.64 30.32 -20.03
C ILE A 24 -6.18 31.10 -18.84
N GLY A 25 -6.07 32.41 -18.90
CA GLY A 25 -6.64 33.32 -17.89
C GLY A 25 -8.17 33.26 -17.92
N GLY A 26 -8.75 32.57 -16.97
CA GLY A 26 -10.16 32.58 -16.64
C GLY A 26 -10.30 32.68 -15.14
N GLY A 27 -11.14 33.57 -14.64
CA GLY A 27 -11.28 33.92 -13.22
C GLY A 27 -11.45 32.71 -12.33
N LEU A 28 -10.74 32.72 -11.18
CA LEU A 28 -10.91 31.80 -10.07
C LEU A 28 -12.29 32.00 -9.42
N GLY A 29 -13.35 31.51 -10.09
CA GLY A 29 -14.57 31.16 -9.42
C GLY A 29 -14.30 29.84 -8.70
N SER A 30 -14.70 29.72 -7.44
CA SER A 30 -14.72 28.43 -6.71
C SER A 30 -15.54 27.43 -7.53
N ALA A 31 -14.87 26.60 -8.34
CA ALA A 31 -15.52 25.47 -8.97
C ALA A 31 -16.12 24.62 -7.85
N ARG A 32 -17.42 24.33 -7.91
CA ARG A 32 -18.08 23.43 -6.98
C ARG A 32 -17.37 22.08 -7.02
N ALA A 33 -17.21 21.43 -5.85
CA ALA A 33 -16.53 20.15 -5.70
C ALA A 33 -17.10 19.04 -6.62
N GLN A 34 -18.23 19.27 -7.26
CA GLN A 34 -18.93 18.36 -8.20
C GLN A 34 -18.46 18.46 -9.67
N ASP A 35 -17.61 19.42 -10.04
CA ASP A 35 -17.24 19.67 -11.44
C ASP A 35 -16.01 18.87 -11.91
N ARG A 36 -15.36 18.12 -11.03
CA ARG A 36 -14.23 17.23 -11.36
C ARG A 36 -14.31 15.90 -10.62
N PRO A 37 -13.71 14.82 -11.14
CA PRO A 37 -13.66 13.55 -10.43
C PRO A 37 -12.90 13.68 -9.11
N PHE A 38 -13.23 12.80 -8.14
CA PHE A 38 -12.42 12.58 -6.94
C PHE A 38 -11.17 11.81 -7.34
N ILE A 39 -10.00 12.41 -7.16
CA ILE A 39 -8.72 11.88 -7.62
C ILE A 39 -7.99 11.20 -6.49
N TRP A 40 -7.76 9.89 -6.64
CA TRP A 40 -6.84 9.12 -5.81
C TRP A 40 -5.52 8.90 -6.54
N ILE A 41 -4.38 9.13 -5.86
CA ILE A 41 -3.05 8.98 -6.45
C ILE A 41 -2.26 7.84 -5.81
N SER A 42 -1.78 6.93 -6.66
CA SER A 42 -0.95 5.79 -6.28
C SER A 42 0.46 6.23 -5.84
N PRO A 43 1.10 5.52 -4.90
CA PRO A 43 2.52 5.71 -4.60
C PRO A 43 3.43 5.08 -5.67
N ARG A 44 2.86 4.43 -6.68
CA ARG A 44 3.56 3.70 -7.74
C ARG A 44 3.43 4.41 -9.08
N GLY A 45 4.45 4.30 -9.91
CA GLY A 45 4.46 4.83 -11.28
C GLY A 45 3.56 4.05 -12.26
N THR A 46 2.73 3.14 -11.77
CA THR A 46 1.81 2.32 -12.54
C THR A 46 0.55 1.99 -11.75
N LEU A 47 -0.55 1.72 -12.45
CA LEU A 47 -1.80 1.14 -11.92
C LEU A 47 -1.95 -0.34 -12.29
N GLU A 48 -1.03 -0.91 -13.05
CA GLU A 48 -1.04 -2.29 -13.52
C GLU A 48 -0.58 -3.25 -12.41
N VAL A 49 -1.34 -3.28 -11.30
CA VAL A 49 -1.08 -4.08 -10.10
C VAL A 49 -2.37 -4.68 -9.56
N LEU A 50 -2.25 -5.72 -8.75
CA LEU A 50 -3.40 -6.33 -8.05
C LEU A 50 -3.79 -5.57 -6.77
N ASP A 51 -2.87 -4.83 -6.19
CA ASP A 51 -3.03 -4.16 -4.87
C ASP A 51 -4.26 -3.25 -4.79
N ASP A 52 -4.59 -2.59 -5.89
CA ASP A 52 -5.68 -1.61 -5.94
C ASP A 52 -7.02 -2.25 -6.39
N TYR A 53 -7.14 -3.59 -6.28
CA TYR A 53 -8.36 -4.31 -6.69
C TYR A 53 -9.67 -3.77 -6.09
N PRO A 54 -9.71 -3.24 -4.86
CA PRO A 54 -10.96 -2.76 -4.30
C PRO A 54 -11.59 -1.65 -5.15
N TYR A 55 -10.75 -0.78 -5.74
CA TYR A 55 -11.21 0.26 -6.64
C TYR A 55 -11.83 -0.32 -7.92
N TRP A 56 -11.16 -1.29 -8.55
CA TRP A 56 -11.64 -1.89 -9.81
C TRP A 56 -12.91 -2.70 -9.62
N VAL A 57 -13.03 -3.39 -8.49
CA VAL A 57 -14.27 -4.06 -8.07
C VAL A 57 -15.38 -3.02 -7.86
N ALA A 58 -15.09 -1.94 -7.14
CA ALA A 58 -16.07 -0.87 -6.90
C ALA A 58 -16.56 -0.20 -8.20
N GLN A 59 -15.66 0.01 -9.15
CA GLN A 59 -16.01 0.50 -10.49
C GLN A 59 -16.90 -0.50 -11.24
N ARG A 60 -16.54 -1.78 -11.22
CA ARG A 60 -17.26 -2.84 -11.94
C ARG A 60 -18.71 -2.99 -11.48
N PHE A 61 -18.96 -2.88 -10.17
CA PHE A 61 -20.27 -3.08 -9.57
C PHE A 61 -21.02 -1.77 -9.24
N GLY A 62 -20.44 -0.62 -9.60
CA GLY A 62 -21.05 0.69 -9.37
C GLY A 62 -21.19 1.03 -7.89
N TYR A 63 -20.23 0.59 -7.04
CA TYR A 63 -20.27 0.89 -5.60
C TYR A 63 -20.00 2.36 -5.30
N PHE A 64 -19.37 3.10 -6.22
CA PHE A 64 -19.20 4.55 -6.10
C PHE A 64 -20.49 5.34 -6.28
N GLY A 65 -21.60 4.71 -6.76
CA GLY A 65 -22.85 5.41 -7.05
C GLY A 65 -22.64 6.52 -8.08
N ASP A 66 -23.08 7.74 -7.73
CA ASP A 66 -22.93 8.91 -8.61
C ASP A 66 -21.56 9.63 -8.48
N LEU A 67 -20.70 9.20 -7.54
CA LEU A 67 -19.39 9.78 -7.33
C LEU A 67 -18.49 9.50 -8.54
N GLN A 68 -18.09 10.55 -9.26
CA GLN A 68 -17.10 10.44 -10.31
C GLN A 68 -15.70 10.31 -9.69
N THR A 69 -14.97 9.27 -10.06
CA THR A 69 -13.64 8.99 -9.50
C THR A 69 -12.60 8.77 -10.58
N GLU A 70 -11.36 9.13 -10.28
CA GLU A 70 -10.20 8.88 -11.12
C GLU A 70 -9.06 8.34 -10.27
N MET A 71 -8.39 7.30 -10.77
CA MET A 71 -7.19 6.76 -10.18
C MET A 71 -6.00 7.16 -11.05
N GLN A 72 -4.99 7.79 -10.42
CA GLN A 72 -3.80 8.26 -11.12
C GLN A 72 -2.56 7.50 -10.65
N ALA A 73 -1.70 7.12 -11.62
CA ALA A 73 -0.36 6.66 -11.29
C ALA A 73 0.44 7.82 -10.69
N GLY A 74 1.09 7.56 -9.58
CA GLY A 74 1.95 8.53 -8.92
C GLY A 74 3.34 8.58 -9.56
N PRO A 75 4.18 9.53 -9.12
CA PRO A 75 5.60 9.50 -9.43
C PRO A 75 6.27 8.28 -8.81
N SER A 76 7.30 7.76 -9.47
CA SER A 76 8.00 6.54 -9.05
C SER A 76 8.73 6.65 -7.69
N ASP A 77 8.91 7.85 -7.16
CA ASP A 77 9.59 8.07 -5.88
C ASP A 77 8.68 7.91 -4.64
N GLY A 78 7.36 7.77 -4.84
CA GLY A 78 6.36 7.60 -3.77
C GLY A 78 6.16 8.82 -2.85
N THR A 79 7.19 9.67 -2.69
CA THR A 79 7.14 10.83 -1.78
C THR A 79 6.29 11.98 -2.33
N ALA A 80 6.10 12.03 -3.64
CA ALA A 80 5.33 13.09 -4.25
C ALA A 80 3.82 12.94 -4.03
N THR A 81 3.30 11.75 -3.69
CA THR A 81 1.87 11.54 -3.45
C THR A 81 1.34 12.49 -2.38
N VAL A 82 2.05 12.66 -1.27
CA VAL A 82 1.64 13.56 -0.19
C VAL A 82 1.65 15.04 -0.64
N LYS A 83 2.55 15.42 -1.54
CA LYS A 83 2.62 16.77 -2.08
C LYS A 83 1.50 17.05 -3.08
N PHE A 84 1.13 16.07 -3.90
CA PHE A 84 -0.01 16.20 -4.81
C PHE A 84 -1.31 16.42 -4.03
N VAL A 85 -1.47 15.74 -2.89
CA VAL A 85 -2.61 15.94 -2.00
C VAL A 85 -2.56 17.33 -1.36
N ASP A 86 -1.44 17.71 -0.76
CA ASP A 86 -1.23 19.01 -0.12
C ASP A 86 -1.52 20.18 -1.07
N GLN A 87 -1.08 20.07 -2.32
CA GLN A 87 -1.27 21.08 -3.37
C GLN A 87 -2.66 21.05 -4.04
N GLY A 88 -3.55 20.13 -3.64
CA GLY A 88 -4.88 19.97 -4.23
C GLY A 88 -4.91 19.39 -5.64
N GLN A 89 -3.81 18.81 -6.10
CA GLN A 89 -3.71 18.11 -7.40
C GLN A 89 -4.34 16.71 -7.35
N ALA A 90 -4.35 16.10 -6.15
CA ALA A 90 -5.13 14.91 -5.84
C ALA A 90 -5.99 15.18 -4.60
N ASP A 91 -7.06 14.41 -4.44
CA ASP A 91 -7.93 14.49 -3.27
C ASP A 91 -7.46 13.56 -2.17
N MET A 92 -6.91 12.41 -2.53
CA MET A 92 -6.46 11.38 -1.61
C MET A 92 -5.15 10.76 -2.13
N GLY A 93 -4.20 10.52 -1.24
CA GLY A 93 -2.93 9.86 -1.53
C GLY A 93 -2.77 8.57 -0.75
N PHE A 94 -1.83 7.73 -1.19
CA PHE A 94 -1.57 6.43 -0.58
C PHE A 94 -0.09 6.27 -0.18
N PRO A 95 0.44 7.08 0.74
CA PRO A 95 1.82 6.98 1.19
C PRO A 95 2.06 5.75 2.08
N SER A 96 3.32 5.30 2.16
CA SER A 96 3.77 4.46 3.27
C SER A 96 3.80 5.24 4.59
N PRO A 97 3.80 4.56 5.75
CA PRO A 97 3.92 5.24 7.04
C PRO A 97 5.16 6.14 7.13
N GLY A 98 6.29 5.71 6.54
CA GLY A 98 7.52 6.51 6.48
C GLY A 98 7.38 7.78 5.67
N VAL A 99 6.75 7.73 4.50
CA VAL A 99 6.47 8.91 3.68
C VAL A 99 5.49 9.86 4.39
N PHE A 100 4.48 9.31 5.07
CA PHE A 100 3.54 10.11 5.84
C PHE A 100 4.22 10.80 7.02
N SER A 101 5.10 10.09 7.77
CA SER A 101 5.85 10.73 8.87
C SER A 101 6.75 11.87 8.38
N PHE A 102 7.38 11.74 7.22
CA PHE A 102 8.15 12.83 6.62
C PHE A 102 7.27 14.01 6.16
N ALA A 103 6.06 13.76 5.70
CA ALA A 103 5.12 14.82 5.39
C ALA A 103 4.78 15.65 6.64
N LEU A 104 4.47 14.97 7.75
CA LEU A 104 4.19 15.60 9.04
C LEU A 104 5.41 16.34 9.61
N GLU A 105 6.60 15.78 9.49
CA GLU A 105 7.87 16.45 9.88
C GLU A 105 8.07 17.78 9.11
N ASN A 106 7.61 17.85 7.86
CA ASN A 106 7.71 19.02 7.00
C ASN A 106 6.46 19.93 7.04
N ASP A 107 5.62 19.81 8.08
CA ASP A 107 4.44 20.65 8.31
C ASP A 107 3.34 20.55 7.23
N LEU A 108 3.26 19.45 6.47
CA LEU A 108 2.12 19.21 5.61
C LEU A 108 0.90 18.87 6.48
N ASP A 109 -0.19 19.62 6.29
CA ASP A 109 -1.40 19.47 7.11
C ASP A 109 -2.32 18.37 6.56
N LEU A 110 -1.85 17.13 6.72
CA LEU A 110 -2.49 15.93 6.24
C LEU A 110 -3.00 15.06 7.40
N VAL A 111 -4.07 14.32 7.13
CA VAL A 111 -4.68 13.36 8.06
C VAL A 111 -4.85 12.02 7.35
N SER A 112 -4.50 10.94 8.03
CA SER A 112 -4.81 9.59 7.57
C SER A 112 -6.25 9.22 7.94
N VAL A 113 -7.04 8.81 6.95
CA VAL A 113 -8.48 8.51 7.10
C VAL A 113 -8.83 7.05 6.84
N TRP A 114 -7.84 6.25 6.38
CA TRP A 114 -8.04 4.84 6.04
C TRP A 114 -6.73 4.08 6.09
N ASN A 115 -6.64 3.03 6.90
CA ASN A 115 -5.50 2.13 6.92
C ASN A 115 -5.76 0.94 5.98
N MET A 116 -4.99 0.83 4.89
CA MET A 116 -5.27 -0.17 3.85
C MET A 116 -5.11 -1.60 4.36
N GLY A 117 -3.99 -1.90 5.01
CA GLY A 117 -3.76 -3.19 5.66
C GLY A 117 -4.11 -3.17 7.14
N ALA A 118 -4.61 -4.28 7.66
CA ALA A 118 -4.87 -4.45 9.10
C ALA A 118 -3.59 -4.46 9.93
N VAL A 119 -2.52 -4.96 9.32
CA VAL A 119 -1.18 -5.13 9.89
C VAL A 119 -0.15 -4.70 8.85
N ASP A 120 1.12 -4.71 9.20
CA ASP A 120 2.20 -4.38 8.27
C ASP A 120 2.17 -5.28 7.04
N VAL A 121 2.29 -4.69 5.87
CA VAL A 121 2.27 -5.39 4.59
C VAL A 121 3.68 -5.69 4.07
N PHE A 122 4.70 -5.10 4.67
CA PHE A 122 6.07 -5.17 4.16
C PHE A 122 6.82 -6.40 4.65
N ASP A 123 7.47 -7.06 3.72
CA ASP A 123 8.22 -8.29 3.91
C ASP A 123 9.68 -8.09 3.50
N PHE A 124 10.55 -9.00 3.95
CA PHE A 124 11.92 -9.11 3.44
C PHE A 124 12.09 -10.44 2.73
N ALA A 125 12.50 -10.38 1.47
CA ALA A 125 12.78 -11.55 0.64
C ALA A 125 14.27 -11.91 0.68
N PHE A 126 14.58 -13.21 0.69
CA PHE A 126 15.93 -13.77 0.70
C PHE A 126 16.05 -14.89 -0.34
N ARG A 127 17.26 -15.13 -0.85
CA ARG A 127 17.49 -16.32 -1.68
C ARG A 127 17.33 -17.60 -0.85
N PRO A 128 16.62 -18.63 -1.37
CA PRO A 128 16.43 -19.88 -0.66
C PRO A 128 17.75 -20.55 -0.30
N GLY A 129 17.80 -21.16 0.90
CA GLY A 129 18.96 -21.93 1.33
C GLY A 129 20.16 -21.13 1.82
N GLU A 130 20.11 -19.81 1.90
CA GLU A 130 21.17 -18.97 2.44
C GLU A 130 21.17 -18.84 3.97
N GLY A 131 20.26 -19.57 4.63
CA GLY A 131 20.22 -19.68 6.09
C GLY A 131 19.70 -18.43 6.82
N MET A 132 19.09 -17.50 6.09
CA MET A 132 18.45 -16.33 6.69
C MET A 132 17.11 -16.77 7.33
N THR A 133 17.06 -16.80 8.64
CA THR A 133 15.88 -17.21 9.42
C THR A 133 15.26 -16.05 10.20
N ASP A 134 16.00 -14.97 10.37
CA ASP A 134 15.54 -13.74 11.00
C ASP A 134 16.25 -12.51 10.40
N LEU A 135 15.73 -11.31 10.69
CA LEU A 135 16.29 -10.06 10.15
C LEU A 135 17.61 -9.64 10.80
N LYS A 136 18.02 -10.23 11.93
CA LYS A 136 19.32 -9.90 12.58
C LYS A 136 20.50 -10.28 11.72
N GLY A 137 20.32 -11.25 10.83
CA GLY A 137 21.29 -11.63 9.83
C GLY A 137 21.63 -10.53 8.81
N LEU A 138 20.90 -9.42 8.78
CA LEU A 138 21.11 -8.32 7.83
C LEU A 138 22.19 -7.32 8.24
N GLU A 139 22.74 -7.38 9.48
CA GLU A 139 23.89 -6.55 9.82
C GLU A 139 25.10 -6.88 8.93
N GLY A 140 25.66 -5.89 8.29
CA GLY A 140 26.75 -6.01 7.30
C GLY A 140 26.30 -6.44 5.90
N LYS A 141 25.02 -6.66 5.68
CA LYS A 141 24.43 -7.13 4.43
C LYS A 141 23.85 -5.99 3.59
N THR A 142 23.46 -6.33 2.36
CA THR A 142 22.90 -5.39 1.38
C THR A 142 21.43 -5.71 1.13
N VAL A 143 20.56 -4.73 1.38
CA VAL A 143 19.11 -4.78 1.08
C VAL A 143 18.84 -4.00 -0.20
N LEU A 144 18.23 -4.64 -1.17
CA LEU A 144 17.81 -4.02 -2.44
C LEU A 144 16.44 -3.36 -2.29
N LEU A 145 16.33 -2.16 -2.83
CA LEU A 145 15.13 -1.34 -2.82
C LEU A 145 14.71 -0.97 -4.24
N GLY A 146 13.41 -0.92 -4.50
CA GLY A 146 12.90 -0.39 -5.76
C GLY A 146 12.96 1.15 -5.85
N SER A 147 13.04 1.82 -4.70
CA SER A 147 13.27 3.26 -4.56
C SER A 147 14.07 3.54 -3.28
N ALA A 148 14.96 4.54 -3.30
CA ALA A 148 15.71 4.95 -2.11
C ALA A 148 14.80 5.38 -0.95
N ALA A 149 13.61 5.91 -1.23
CA ALA A 149 12.63 6.28 -0.22
C ALA A 149 12.14 5.11 0.65
N TRP A 150 12.27 3.87 0.16
CA TRP A 150 11.84 2.67 0.90
C TRP A 150 12.74 2.35 2.10
N GLN A 151 13.91 2.96 2.22
CA GLN A 151 14.70 2.87 3.43
C GLN A 151 13.90 3.31 4.66
N ALA A 152 13.02 4.31 4.52
CA ALA A 152 12.15 4.77 5.60
C ALA A 152 11.10 3.73 6.06
N ILE A 153 10.90 2.67 5.27
CA ILE A 153 10.09 1.51 5.64
C ILE A 153 10.98 0.47 6.33
N CYS A 154 12.15 0.20 5.78
CA CYS A 154 13.06 -0.84 6.28
C CYS A 154 13.61 -0.53 7.67
N ASP A 155 14.12 0.69 7.87
CA ASP A 155 14.82 1.05 9.10
C ASP A 155 13.96 0.87 10.37
N PRO A 156 12.69 1.32 10.43
CA PRO A 156 11.83 1.05 11.58
C PRO A 156 11.62 -0.44 11.84
N ILE A 157 11.34 -1.24 10.81
CA ILE A 157 11.11 -2.68 10.95
C ILE A 157 12.36 -3.38 11.48
N LEU A 158 13.52 -3.10 10.91
CA LEU A 158 14.81 -3.66 11.34
C LEU A 158 15.16 -3.23 12.76
N HIS A 159 14.93 -1.97 13.11
CA HIS A 159 15.13 -1.46 14.47
C HIS A 159 14.25 -2.18 15.49
N ALA A 160 12.97 -2.40 15.18
CA ALA A 160 12.03 -3.07 16.07
C ALA A 160 12.43 -4.51 16.42
N VAL A 161 13.12 -5.20 15.50
CA VAL A 161 13.65 -6.55 15.74
C VAL A 161 15.10 -6.55 16.27
N GLY A 162 15.64 -5.37 16.58
CA GLY A 162 16.94 -5.20 17.24
C GLY A 162 18.15 -5.27 16.30
N VAL A 163 17.98 -4.94 15.02
CA VAL A 163 19.06 -4.77 14.05
C VAL A 163 19.67 -3.37 14.18
N ASP A 164 20.99 -3.27 14.20
CA ASP A 164 21.71 -2.01 14.07
C ASP A 164 21.63 -1.54 12.59
N VAL A 165 20.65 -0.69 12.30
CA VAL A 165 20.38 -0.20 10.93
C VAL A 165 21.58 0.57 10.33
N THR A 166 22.51 1.08 11.17
CA THR A 166 23.71 1.75 10.68
C THR A 166 24.71 0.80 10.01
N LYS A 167 24.55 -0.49 10.23
CA LYS A 167 25.35 -1.56 9.63
C LYS A 167 24.71 -2.16 8.38
N VAL A 168 23.47 -1.81 8.05
CA VAL A 168 22.78 -2.33 6.86
C VAL A 168 23.11 -1.45 5.66
N ASN A 169 23.47 -2.07 4.54
CA ASN A 169 23.70 -1.35 3.30
C ASN A 169 22.42 -1.36 2.44
N TYR A 170 22.03 -0.21 1.93
CA TYR A 170 20.90 -0.11 1.01
C TYR A 170 21.34 0.24 -0.38
N VAL A 171 20.80 -0.45 -1.38
CA VAL A 171 21.04 -0.17 -2.79
C VAL A 171 19.72 0.03 -3.49
N GLU A 172 19.53 1.21 -4.08
CA GLU A 172 18.42 1.47 -4.98
C GLU A 172 18.68 0.75 -6.30
N ALA A 173 17.93 -0.32 -6.53
CA ALA A 173 18.02 -1.15 -7.73
C ALA A 173 16.99 -0.75 -8.80
N GLY A 174 16.02 0.08 -8.43
CA GLY A 174 14.96 0.60 -9.31
C GLY A 174 13.81 -0.37 -9.54
N TRP A 175 12.63 0.20 -9.69
CA TRP A 175 11.41 -0.52 -10.09
C TRP A 175 11.47 -0.86 -11.60
N PRO A 176 11.17 -2.10 -12.03
CA PRO A 176 10.76 -3.29 -11.25
C PRO A 176 11.90 -4.31 -11.08
N ALA A 177 13.17 -3.89 -11.14
CA ALA A 177 14.32 -4.79 -11.32
C ALA A 177 14.83 -5.46 -10.03
N TRP A 178 14.55 -4.92 -8.85
CA TRP A 178 15.21 -5.32 -7.59
C TRP A 178 15.03 -6.80 -7.22
N GLY A 179 13.88 -7.42 -7.47
CA GLY A 179 13.69 -8.86 -7.28
C GLY A 179 14.58 -9.71 -8.20
N THR A 180 14.71 -9.31 -9.46
CA THR A 180 15.61 -9.99 -10.41
C THR A 180 17.08 -9.86 -10.00
N LEU A 181 17.48 -8.70 -9.49
CA LEU A 181 18.85 -8.48 -9.01
C LEU A 181 19.13 -9.29 -7.75
N LEU A 182 18.15 -9.41 -6.82
CA LEU A 182 18.26 -10.32 -5.68
C LEU A 182 18.49 -11.77 -6.15
N ALA A 183 17.71 -12.25 -7.12
CA ALA A 183 17.84 -13.61 -7.65
C ALA A 183 19.22 -13.86 -8.28
N ARG A 184 19.87 -12.83 -8.83
CA ARG A 184 21.23 -12.89 -9.38
C ARG A 184 22.35 -12.77 -8.34
N GLY A 185 22.03 -12.55 -7.07
CA GLY A 185 23.01 -12.39 -6.01
C GLY A 185 23.61 -10.99 -5.90
N GLU A 186 22.98 -9.97 -6.47
CA GLU A 186 23.45 -8.58 -6.41
C GLU A 186 23.10 -7.85 -5.10
N GLY A 187 22.44 -8.56 -4.18
CA GLY A 187 22.13 -8.17 -2.81
C GLY A 187 21.89 -9.40 -1.96
N ASP A 188 21.76 -9.22 -0.65
CA ASP A 188 21.49 -10.32 0.31
C ASP A 188 19.99 -10.46 0.62
N ALA A 189 19.26 -9.36 0.58
CA ALA A 189 17.82 -9.29 0.79
C ALA A 189 17.18 -8.23 -0.10
N ALA A 190 15.85 -8.23 -0.17
CA ALA A 190 15.08 -7.18 -0.83
C ALA A 190 13.82 -6.86 -0.04
N LEU A 191 13.42 -5.58 0.02
CA LEU A 191 12.10 -5.22 0.52
C LEU A 191 11.04 -5.74 -0.43
N SER A 192 10.02 -6.36 0.12
CA SER A 192 8.87 -6.93 -0.56
C SER A 192 7.58 -6.55 0.19
N TRP A 193 6.45 -7.07 -0.24
CA TRP A 193 5.18 -6.93 0.47
C TRP A 193 4.21 -8.06 0.10
N GLU A 194 3.15 -8.22 0.90
CA GLU A 194 2.09 -9.18 0.63
C GLU A 194 1.48 -8.96 -0.75
N GLY A 195 1.28 -10.05 -1.49
CA GLY A 195 0.89 -10.03 -2.90
C GLY A 195 2.08 -10.11 -3.85
N LEU A 196 3.20 -9.44 -3.54
CA LEU A 196 4.41 -9.50 -4.37
C LEU A 196 5.10 -10.86 -4.29
N ARG A 197 4.92 -11.63 -3.21
CA ARG A 197 5.45 -13.00 -3.09
C ARG A 197 4.98 -13.90 -4.23
N ALA A 198 3.68 -13.95 -4.46
CA ALA A 198 3.09 -14.72 -5.56
C ALA A 198 3.41 -14.11 -6.92
N ASP A 199 3.46 -12.77 -7.04
CA ASP A 199 3.86 -12.08 -8.26
C ASP A 199 5.30 -12.46 -8.68
N TRP A 200 6.25 -12.43 -7.77
CA TRP A 200 7.61 -12.86 -8.06
C TRP A 200 7.71 -14.34 -8.41
N GLN A 201 6.98 -15.18 -7.69
CA GLN A 201 6.93 -16.63 -7.98
C GLN A 201 6.35 -16.88 -9.38
N GLY A 202 5.30 -16.17 -9.77
CA GLY A 202 4.71 -16.23 -11.12
C GLY A 202 5.69 -15.83 -12.22
N LYS A 203 6.61 -14.91 -11.91
CA LYS A 203 7.71 -14.48 -12.79
C LYS A 203 8.94 -15.41 -12.72
N GLY A 204 8.85 -16.55 -12.02
CA GLY A 204 9.92 -17.52 -11.88
C GLY A 204 11.00 -17.17 -10.86
N LEU A 205 10.77 -16.15 -10.02
CA LEU A 205 11.67 -15.78 -8.94
C LEU A 205 11.27 -16.53 -7.66
N GLN A 206 12.22 -17.26 -7.07
CA GLN A 206 11.99 -18.09 -5.88
C GLN A 206 12.73 -17.47 -4.69
N PHE A 207 12.00 -17.16 -3.63
CA PHE A 207 12.56 -16.57 -2.40
C PHE A 207 11.92 -17.16 -1.16
N ASP A 208 12.66 -17.10 -0.05
CA ASP A 208 12.12 -17.22 1.30
C ASP A 208 11.78 -15.83 1.83
N TYR A 209 10.81 -15.72 2.74
CA TYR A 209 10.30 -14.42 3.21
C TYR A 209 10.21 -14.35 4.72
N TRP A 210 10.67 -13.25 5.29
CA TRP A 210 10.24 -12.79 6.60
C TRP A 210 9.03 -11.90 6.41
N LEU A 211 7.89 -12.28 6.97
CA LEU A 211 6.61 -11.60 6.77
C LEU A 211 6.35 -10.56 7.86
N GLY A 212 6.12 -9.32 7.45
CA GLY A 212 5.80 -8.24 8.37
C GLY A 212 4.49 -8.44 9.08
N LEU A 213 3.49 -9.01 8.40
CA LEU A 213 2.18 -9.28 8.98
C LEU A 213 2.23 -10.14 10.25
N GLU A 214 3.25 -10.99 10.40
CA GLU A 214 3.42 -11.89 11.55
C GLU A 214 4.23 -11.27 12.69
N SER A 215 5.16 -10.37 12.39
CA SER A 215 6.18 -9.97 13.37
C SER A 215 6.40 -8.46 13.48
N SER A 216 5.95 -7.65 12.53
CA SER A 216 6.10 -6.20 12.61
C SER A 216 5.00 -5.58 13.47
N PRO A 217 5.35 -4.67 14.41
CA PRO A 217 4.36 -3.97 15.21
C PRO A 217 3.75 -2.75 14.51
N PHE A 218 4.08 -2.50 13.24
CA PHE A 218 3.79 -1.26 12.54
C PHE A 218 2.53 -1.33 11.68
N PRO A 219 1.97 -0.16 11.28
CA PRO A 219 0.84 -0.10 10.38
C PRO A 219 1.28 -0.31 8.93
N ALA A 220 0.30 -0.67 8.08
CA ALA A 220 0.45 -0.62 6.64
C ALA A 220 0.34 0.81 6.08
N ASN A 221 0.44 0.93 4.75
CA ASN A 221 0.10 2.15 4.02
C ASN A 221 -1.32 2.60 4.32
N SER A 222 -1.52 3.92 4.28
CA SER A 222 -2.80 4.54 4.59
C SER A 222 -3.21 5.58 3.56
N PHE A 223 -4.50 5.88 3.48
CA PHE A 223 -4.99 6.97 2.67
C PHE A 223 -4.95 8.26 3.45
N VAL A 224 -4.31 9.26 2.88
CA VAL A 224 -4.19 10.58 3.47
C VAL A 224 -4.93 11.62 2.63
N VAL A 225 -5.54 12.57 3.34
CA VAL A 225 -6.25 13.73 2.76
C VAL A 225 -5.80 14.99 3.46
N ARG A 226 -6.14 16.17 2.93
CA ARG A 226 -5.94 17.45 3.62
C ARG A 226 -6.85 17.53 4.84
N ARG A 227 -6.37 18.10 5.94
CA ARG A 227 -7.22 18.37 7.11
C ARG A 227 -8.41 19.24 6.77
N SER A 228 -8.20 20.26 5.94
CA SER A 228 -9.27 21.14 5.46
C SER A 228 -10.40 20.39 4.73
N ASP A 229 -10.10 19.26 4.05
CA ASP A 229 -11.13 18.46 3.40
C ASP A 229 -11.93 17.62 4.42
N VAL A 230 -11.31 17.24 5.54
CA VAL A 230 -12.02 16.58 6.65
C VAL A 230 -12.98 17.54 7.35
N GLU A 231 -12.62 18.81 7.47
CA GLU A 231 -13.38 19.85 8.15
C GLU A 231 -14.51 20.43 7.27
N ASP A 232 -14.39 20.34 5.94
CA ASP A 232 -15.41 20.76 4.98
C ASP A 232 -16.50 19.71 4.83
N PRO A 233 -17.78 19.99 5.15
CA PRO A 233 -18.84 18.97 5.13
C PRO A 233 -19.09 18.33 3.75
N GLU A 234 -18.92 19.09 2.65
CA GLU A 234 -19.13 18.52 1.30
C GLU A 234 -17.96 17.60 0.95
N ARG A 235 -16.74 17.99 1.26
CA ARG A 235 -15.53 17.19 1.04
C ARG A 235 -15.53 15.94 1.93
N HIS A 236 -15.88 16.09 3.20
CA HIS A 236 -16.03 14.98 4.15
C HIS A 236 -16.95 13.90 3.59
N LYS A 237 -18.11 14.30 3.08
CA LYS A 237 -19.07 13.35 2.48
C LYS A 237 -18.52 12.62 1.26
N LEU A 238 -17.77 13.31 0.39
CA LEU A 238 -17.11 12.68 -0.76
C LEU A 238 -16.06 11.66 -0.33
N ILE A 239 -15.27 11.96 0.71
CA ILE A 239 -14.28 11.03 1.29
C ILE A 239 -15.02 9.80 1.85
N GLU A 240 -16.09 9.99 2.63
CA GLU A 240 -16.87 8.90 3.20
C GLU A 240 -17.43 7.96 2.12
N ASP A 241 -18.03 8.52 1.06
CA ASP A 241 -18.61 7.72 -0.04
C ASP A 241 -17.52 6.97 -0.81
N TYR A 242 -16.35 7.58 -1.01
CA TYR A 242 -15.19 6.94 -1.63
C TYR A 242 -14.70 5.76 -0.79
N LEU A 243 -14.52 5.95 0.51
CA LEU A 243 -14.06 4.91 1.44
C LEU A 243 -15.06 3.76 1.58
N ARG A 244 -16.37 4.06 1.55
CA ARG A 244 -17.43 3.03 1.54
C ARG A 244 -17.31 2.13 0.31
N ALA A 245 -17.09 2.70 -0.86
CA ALA A 245 -16.90 1.92 -2.08
C ALA A 245 -15.63 1.04 -2.00
N TRP A 246 -14.56 1.53 -1.39
CA TRP A 246 -13.35 0.74 -1.12
C TRP A 246 -13.64 -0.41 -0.15
N ALA A 247 -14.38 -0.16 0.94
CA ALA A 247 -14.79 -1.20 1.89
C ALA A 247 -15.57 -2.32 1.21
N MET A 248 -16.52 -1.97 0.32
CA MET A 248 -17.29 -2.94 -0.46
C MET A 248 -16.38 -3.74 -1.41
N GLY A 249 -15.41 -3.10 -2.06
CA GLY A 249 -14.41 -3.77 -2.89
C GLY A 249 -13.51 -4.72 -2.11
N MET A 250 -13.09 -4.34 -0.90
CA MET A 250 -12.31 -5.20 0.00
C MET A 250 -13.11 -6.41 0.47
N GLU A 251 -14.37 -6.21 0.85
CA GLU A 251 -15.30 -7.29 1.23
C GLU A 251 -15.48 -8.28 0.07
N PHE A 252 -15.72 -7.77 -1.15
CA PHE A 252 -15.85 -8.61 -2.35
C PHE A 252 -14.61 -9.47 -2.59
N GLY A 253 -13.41 -8.87 -2.55
CA GLY A 253 -12.15 -9.60 -2.78
C GLY A 253 -11.86 -10.64 -1.70
N HIS A 254 -12.29 -10.39 -0.45
CA HIS A 254 -12.23 -11.39 0.62
C HIS A 254 -13.17 -12.57 0.35
N LEU A 255 -14.40 -12.30 -0.14
CA LEU A 255 -15.40 -13.32 -0.43
C LEU A 255 -15.06 -14.14 -1.69
N ASN A 256 -14.56 -13.49 -2.73
CA ASN A 256 -14.22 -14.14 -4.01
C ASN A 256 -12.91 -13.58 -4.61
N PRO A 257 -11.74 -14.06 -4.13
CA PRO A 257 -10.45 -13.58 -4.63
C PRO A 257 -10.21 -13.91 -6.12
N ALA A 258 -10.76 -15.00 -6.63
CA ALA A 258 -10.62 -15.34 -8.05
C ALA A 258 -11.38 -14.33 -8.94
N ALA A 259 -12.60 -13.95 -8.54
CA ALA A 259 -13.37 -12.92 -9.25
C ALA A 259 -12.69 -11.55 -9.19
N ALA A 260 -12.18 -11.14 -8.02
CA ALA A 260 -11.42 -9.89 -7.88
C ALA A 260 -10.17 -9.88 -8.77
N THR A 261 -9.44 -11.02 -8.85
CA THR A 261 -8.31 -11.20 -9.76
C THR A 261 -8.72 -11.04 -11.21
N GLN A 262 -9.81 -11.69 -11.63
CA GLN A 262 -10.29 -11.60 -13.01
C GLN A 262 -10.67 -10.16 -13.39
N ILE A 263 -11.33 -9.43 -12.51
CA ILE A 263 -11.68 -8.02 -12.74
C ILE A 263 -10.43 -7.19 -13.02
N VAL A 264 -9.36 -7.37 -12.23
CA VAL A 264 -8.08 -6.67 -12.47
C VAL A 264 -7.43 -7.13 -13.78
N PHE A 265 -7.50 -8.41 -14.10
CA PHE A 265 -6.98 -8.95 -15.37
C PHE A 265 -7.74 -8.43 -16.59
N GLU A 266 -9.04 -8.23 -16.49
CA GLU A 266 -9.86 -7.61 -17.55
C GLU A 266 -9.46 -6.14 -17.75
N GLN A 267 -9.15 -5.42 -16.65
CA GLN A 267 -8.68 -4.04 -16.67
C GLN A 267 -7.25 -3.94 -17.23
N PHE A 268 -6.38 -4.88 -16.84
CA PHE A 268 -4.95 -4.89 -17.18
C PHE A 268 -4.52 -6.26 -17.73
N PRO A 269 -4.74 -6.54 -19.03
CA PRO A 269 -4.36 -7.83 -19.63
C PRO A 269 -2.88 -8.17 -19.50
N ILE A 270 -2.00 -7.19 -19.34
CA ILE A 270 -0.56 -7.39 -19.13
C ILE A 270 -0.29 -8.08 -17.78
N VAL A 271 -1.07 -7.79 -16.74
CA VAL A 271 -0.97 -8.43 -15.42
C VAL A 271 -1.35 -9.91 -15.55
N LYS A 272 -2.45 -10.22 -16.26
CA LYS A 272 -2.82 -11.61 -16.57
C LYS A 272 -1.72 -12.36 -17.30
N SER A 273 -1.14 -11.72 -18.34
CA SER A 273 -0.07 -12.34 -19.15
C SER A 273 1.20 -12.61 -18.33
N SER A 274 1.49 -11.77 -17.34
CA SER A 274 2.66 -11.89 -16.48
C SER A 274 2.50 -12.97 -15.40
N LEU A 275 1.33 -13.07 -14.77
CA LEU A 275 1.11 -13.90 -13.58
C LEU A 275 0.37 -15.19 -13.87
N GLY A 276 -0.55 -15.16 -14.83
CA GLY A 276 -1.52 -16.22 -15.03
C GLY A 276 -2.55 -16.35 -13.89
N PRO A 277 -3.60 -17.16 -14.09
CA PRO A 277 -4.71 -17.29 -13.14
C PRO A 277 -4.27 -17.70 -11.73
N ARG A 278 -3.40 -18.70 -11.60
CA ARG A 278 -3.01 -19.25 -10.29
C ARG A 278 -2.27 -18.20 -9.45
N PHE A 279 -1.16 -17.64 -9.96
CA PHE A 279 -0.34 -16.71 -9.17
C PHE A 279 -1.03 -15.35 -8.96
N GLY A 280 -1.86 -14.92 -9.91
CA GLY A 280 -2.70 -13.75 -9.71
C GLY A 280 -3.69 -13.96 -8.57
N THR A 281 -4.38 -15.10 -8.53
CA THR A 281 -5.31 -15.42 -7.43
C THR A 281 -4.58 -15.60 -6.09
N GLU A 282 -3.39 -16.21 -6.09
CA GLU A 282 -2.57 -16.34 -4.89
C GLU A 282 -2.13 -14.97 -4.36
N SER A 283 -1.67 -14.06 -5.24
CA SER A 283 -1.36 -12.67 -4.89
C SER A 283 -2.58 -11.94 -4.31
N MET A 284 -3.74 -12.10 -4.95
CA MET A 284 -5.00 -11.54 -4.45
C MET A 284 -5.37 -12.05 -3.06
N MET A 285 -5.20 -13.34 -2.81
CA MET A 285 -5.46 -13.95 -1.49
C MET A 285 -4.50 -13.40 -0.43
N GLN A 286 -3.22 -13.19 -0.75
CA GLN A 286 -2.24 -12.57 0.15
C GLN A 286 -2.66 -11.14 0.52
N LEU A 287 -3.06 -10.34 -0.47
CA LEU A 287 -3.55 -8.98 -0.26
C LEU A 287 -4.84 -8.97 0.58
N ALA A 288 -5.85 -9.77 0.21
CA ALA A 288 -7.10 -9.84 0.95
C ALA A 288 -6.89 -10.29 2.41
N ASN A 289 -5.93 -11.19 2.65
CA ASN A 289 -5.58 -11.63 4.00
C ASN A 289 -4.99 -10.50 4.85
N VAL A 290 -3.98 -9.79 4.34
CA VAL A 290 -3.35 -8.70 5.10
C VAL A 290 -4.27 -7.49 5.26
N PHE A 291 -5.16 -7.23 4.30
CA PHE A 291 -6.15 -6.16 4.40
C PHE A 291 -7.20 -6.46 5.46
N ARG A 292 -7.61 -7.72 5.58
CA ARG A 292 -8.60 -8.16 6.56
C ARG A 292 -8.02 -8.31 7.96
N GLY A 293 -6.88 -8.95 8.09
CA GLY A 293 -6.25 -9.29 9.36
C GLY A 293 -7.20 -10.07 10.29
N LYS A 294 -7.00 -9.92 11.59
CA LYS A 294 -7.88 -10.47 12.63
C LYS A 294 -9.11 -9.58 12.77
N TRP A 295 -10.17 -9.95 12.09
CA TRP A 295 -11.38 -9.13 11.96
C TRP A 295 -12.05 -8.76 13.28
N GLU A 296 -12.04 -9.68 14.22
CA GLU A 296 -12.60 -9.52 15.57
C GLU A 296 -11.86 -8.50 16.45
N GLU A 297 -10.66 -8.10 16.07
CA GLU A 297 -9.85 -7.10 16.76
C GLU A 297 -10.02 -5.69 16.17
N ARG A 298 -10.93 -5.51 15.18
CA ARG A 298 -11.06 -4.27 14.39
C ARG A 298 -12.48 -3.73 14.39
N GLU A 299 -12.61 -2.42 14.17
CA GLU A 299 -13.91 -1.76 14.01
C GLU A 299 -14.47 -1.83 12.57
N GLY A 300 -13.66 -2.33 11.63
CA GLY A 300 -14.07 -2.48 10.23
C GLY A 300 -12.90 -2.38 9.25
N TRP A 301 -13.21 -2.41 7.97
CA TRP A 301 -12.25 -2.10 6.92
C TRP A 301 -11.69 -0.69 7.12
N GLY A 302 -10.43 -0.50 6.90
CA GLY A 302 -9.78 0.81 6.98
C GLY A 302 -9.40 1.27 8.38
N TRP A 303 -9.77 0.54 9.44
CA TRP A 303 -9.51 0.95 10.81
C TRP A 303 -8.01 1.07 11.11
N HIS A 304 -7.63 2.24 11.67
CA HIS A 304 -6.28 2.44 12.18
C HIS A 304 -6.18 1.87 13.59
N ASP A 305 -5.19 1.03 13.82
CA ASP A 305 -4.77 0.67 15.17
C ASP A 305 -3.85 1.79 15.73
N PRO A 306 -4.31 2.57 16.72
CA PRO A 306 -3.50 3.68 17.26
C PRO A 306 -2.18 3.21 17.90
N ALA A 307 -2.15 1.98 18.44
CA ALA A 307 -0.95 1.44 19.05
C ALA A 307 0.14 1.18 18.02
N ARG A 308 -0.22 0.66 16.83
CA ARG A 308 0.73 0.45 15.73
C ARG A 308 1.30 1.76 15.19
N TRP A 309 0.46 2.78 15.06
CA TRP A 309 0.90 4.11 14.63
C TRP A 309 1.80 4.77 15.67
N THR A 310 1.48 4.64 16.97
CA THR A 310 2.33 5.11 18.07
C THR A 310 3.70 4.44 18.00
N ALA A 311 3.73 3.11 17.92
CA ALA A 311 4.98 2.36 17.80
C ALA A 311 5.82 2.78 16.60
N PHE A 312 5.18 3.07 15.46
CA PHE A 312 5.88 3.53 14.26
C PHE A 312 6.52 4.91 14.44
N PHE A 313 5.78 5.89 14.96
CA PHE A 313 6.32 7.24 15.18
C PHE A 313 7.39 7.26 16.27
N GLU A 314 7.27 6.44 17.31
CA GLU A 314 8.32 6.27 18.32
C GLU A 314 9.60 5.68 17.69
N ALA A 315 9.49 4.68 16.82
CA ALA A 315 10.62 4.09 16.12
C ALA A 315 11.30 5.08 15.19
N THR A 316 10.55 5.86 14.41
CA THR A 316 11.11 6.90 13.52
C THR A 316 11.82 8.01 14.29
N ALA A 317 11.29 8.41 15.46
CA ALA A 317 11.92 9.37 16.35
C ALA A 317 13.20 8.82 16.96
N ALA A 318 13.20 7.55 17.43
CA ALA A 318 14.39 6.88 17.98
C ALA A 318 15.52 6.75 16.95
N LEU A 319 15.16 6.57 15.69
CA LEU A 319 16.09 6.53 14.55
C LEU A 319 16.57 7.92 14.08
N GLY A 320 16.01 9.00 14.65
CA GLY A 320 16.29 10.37 14.20
C GLY A 320 15.77 10.68 12.79
N GLN A 321 14.82 9.91 12.28
CA GLN A 321 14.16 10.16 11.00
C GLN A 321 13.14 11.30 11.13
N THR A 322 12.54 11.46 12.29
CA THR A 322 11.70 12.60 12.67
C THR A 322 12.25 13.27 13.91
N SER A 323 12.16 14.61 13.98
CA SER A 323 12.54 15.41 15.15
C SER A 323 11.33 15.84 15.98
N LYS A 324 10.14 15.80 15.38
CA LYS A 324 8.88 16.16 16.01
C LYS A 324 8.28 14.95 16.75
N GLN A 325 7.73 15.23 17.92
CA GLN A 325 6.83 14.28 18.57
C GLN A 325 5.46 14.37 17.87
N ILE A 326 5.07 13.29 17.20
CA ILE A 326 3.80 13.23 16.47
C ILE A 326 2.73 12.67 17.43
N ASP A 327 1.69 13.47 17.66
CA ASP A 327 0.50 13.01 18.39
C ASP A 327 -0.39 12.23 17.41
N VAL A 328 -0.49 10.92 17.63
CA VAL A 328 -1.26 9.99 16.79
C VAL A 328 -2.71 10.44 16.67
N ALA A 329 -3.35 10.87 17.75
CA ALA A 329 -4.75 11.30 17.75
C ALA A 329 -5.00 12.53 16.85
N SER A 330 -3.95 13.30 16.55
CA SER A 330 -4.04 14.48 15.69
C SER A 330 -3.87 14.16 14.20
N VAL A 331 -3.32 12.99 13.85
CA VAL A 331 -2.92 12.66 12.47
C VAL A 331 -3.59 11.42 11.88
N ILE A 332 -4.29 10.62 12.70
CA ILE A 332 -5.19 9.56 12.23
C ILE A 332 -6.64 9.92 12.59
N ASN A 333 -7.57 9.55 11.72
CA ASN A 333 -8.99 9.80 11.96
C ASN A 333 -9.81 8.53 11.66
N ASN A 334 -10.35 7.91 12.71
CA ASN A 334 -11.21 6.73 12.63
C ASN A 334 -12.70 7.08 12.52
N ASP A 335 -13.10 8.36 12.51
CA ASP A 335 -14.52 8.76 12.41
C ASP A 335 -15.17 8.31 11.09
N PHE A 336 -14.35 8.15 10.04
CA PHE A 336 -14.80 7.63 8.75
C PHE A 336 -15.10 6.13 8.74
N ILE A 337 -14.58 5.36 9.71
CA ILE A 337 -14.62 3.90 9.65
C ILE A 337 -16.03 3.36 9.81
N GLY A 338 -16.79 3.84 10.81
CA GLY A 338 -18.19 3.47 10.99
C GLY A 338 -19.01 3.71 9.71
N PRO A 339 -19.12 4.96 9.25
CA PRO A 339 -19.89 5.30 8.03
C PRO A 339 -19.41 4.55 6.77
N ALA A 340 -18.11 4.35 6.58
CA ALA A 340 -17.58 3.62 5.43
C ALA A 340 -17.92 2.11 5.47
N ASN A 341 -18.14 1.55 6.64
CA ASN A 341 -18.49 0.14 6.82
C ASN A 341 -20.04 -0.10 6.90
N GLU A 342 -20.83 0.98 6.84
CA GLU A 342 -22.30 0.91 6.73
C GLU A 342 -22.72 0.74 5.27
N PHE A 343 -22.62 -0.48 4.74
CA PHE A 343 -23.04 -0.85 3.39
C PHE A 343 -23.83 -2.17 3.39
N ASP A 344 -24.57 -2.41 2.32
CA ASP A 344 -25.32 -3.63 2.10
C ASP A 344 -24.38 -4.82 1.83
N ARG A 345 -24.08 -5.59 2.87
CA ARG A 345 -23.20 -6.77 2.79
C ARG A 345 -23.83 -7.90 1.99
N ASP A 346 -25.17 -8.03 2.02
CA ASP A 346 -25.88 -9.07 1.26
C ASP A 346 -25.76 -8.79 -0.23
N ARG A 347 -25.81 -7.50 -0.65
CA ARG A 347 -25.53 -7.10 -2.02
C ARG A 347 -24.11 -7.49 -2.44
N VAL A 348 -23.10 -7.15 -1.65
CA VAL A 348 -21.69 -7.49 -1.98
C VAL A 348 -21.51 -9.01 -2.05
N ALA A 349 -22.12 -9.75 -1.14
CA ALA A 349 -22.05 -11.22 -1.15
C ALA A 349 -22.73 -11.81 -2.39
N ALA A 350 -23.88 -11.27 -2.79
CA ALA A 350 -24.59 -11.69 -4.01
C ALA A 350 -23.77 -11.39 -5.27
N ASP A 351 -23.17 -10.18 -5.36
CA ASP A 351 -22.31 -9.78 -6.47
C ASP A 351 -21.08 -10.71 -6.55
N ALA A 352 -20.46 -11.05 -5.42
CA ALA A 352 -19.32 -11.96 -5.37
C ALA A 352 -19.67 -13.40 -5.75
N ALA A 353 -20.83 -13.89 -5.30
CA ALA A 353 -21.28 -15.26 -5.55
C ALA A 353 -21.78 -15.47 -6.98
N SER A 354 -22.38 -14.43 -7.59
CA SER A 354 -22.92 -14.51 -8.95
C SER A 354 -21.92 -14.18 -10.05
N PHE A 355 -20.69 -13.82 -9.71
CA PHE A 355 -19.67 -13.48 -10.71
C PHE A 355 -19.26 -14.71 -11.51
N GLU A 356 -19.39 -14.64 -12.83
CA GLU A 356 -19.01 -15.73 -13.72
C GLU A 356 -17.52 -15.68 -14.03
N LEU A 357 -16.79 -16.70 -13.55
CA LEU A 357 -15.38 -16.86 -13.85
C LEU A 357 -15.18 -17.38 -15.29
N SER A 358 -14.15 -16.91 -15.96
CA SER A 358 -13.67 -17.53 -17.20
C SER A 358 -13.13 -18.94 -16.93
N ASP A 359 -13.10 -19.81 -17.94
CA ASP A 359 -12.72 -21.22 -17.79
C ASP A 359 -11.36 -21.35 -17.08
N ASP A 360 -10.36 -20.58 -17.46
CA ASP A 360 -9.02 -20.61 -16.88
C ASP A 360 -8.95 -20.10 -15.44
N MET A 361 -9.84 -19.19 -15.04
CA MET A 361 -9.96 -18.72 -13.65
C MET A 361 -10.71 -19.73 -12.79
N ALA A 362 -11.72 -20.40 -13.34
CA ALA A 362 -12.49 -21.43 -12.66
C ALA A 362 -11.68 -22.71 -12.36
N GLU A 363 -10.61 -22.96 -13.11
CA GLU A 363 -9.68 -24.06 -12.88
C GLU A 363 -8.70 -23.83 -11.71
N VAL A 364 -8.67 -22.62 -11.13
CA VAL A 364 -7.75 -22.32 -10.02
C VAL A 364 -8.20 -23.02 -8.73
N ASP A 365 -7.36 -23.91 -8.22
CA ASP A 365 -7.61 -24.61 -6.97
C ASP A 365 -7.20 -23.75 -5.76
N LEU A 366 -8.20 -23.15 -5.11
CA LEU A 366 -8.00 -22.30 -3.95
C LEU A 366 -7.51 -23.08 -2.71
N GLU A 367 -7.85 -24.37 -2.59
CA GLU A 367 -7.40 -25.21 -1.47
C GLU A 367 -5.90 -25.50 -1.57
N VAL A 368 -5.39 -25.74 -2.78
CA VAL A 368 -3.95 -25.87 -3.01
C VAL A 368 -3.22 -24.59 -2.65
N ILE A 369 -3.76 -23.40 -3.01
CA ILE A 369 -3.16 -22.13 -2.64
C ILE A 369 -3.14 -21.97 -1.11
N ARG A 370 -4.26 -22.24 -0.42
CA ARG A 370 -4.35 -22.15 1.05
C ARG A 370 -3.36 -23.07 1.75
N ALA A 371 -3.20 -24.30 1.26
CA ALA A 371 -2.27 -25.28 1.83
C ALA A 371 -0.79 -24.85 1.71
N GLN A 372 -0.46 -24.00 0.76
CA GLN A 372 0.90 -23.52 0.48
C GLN A 372 1.13 -22.06 0.88
N PHE A 373 0.14 -21.40 1.49
CA PHE A 373 0.09 -19.96 1.68
C PHE A 373 1.33 -19.37 2.38
N TYR A 374 1.89 -20.12 3.34
CA TYR A 374 3.08 -19.73 4.11
C TYR A 374 4.29 -20.64 3.88
N ALA A 375 4.29 -21.45 2.81
CA ALA A 375 5.32 -22.48 2.59
C ALA A 375 6.76 -21.93 2.48
N ASN A 376 6.90 -20.67 2.09
CA ASN A 376 8.18 -19.96 1.96
C ASN A 376 8.39 -18.85 3.02
N ALA A 377 7.61 -18.87 4.08
CA ALA A 377 7.75 -17.93 5.19
C ALA A 377 8.71 -18.48 6.25
N VAL A 378 9.68 -17.67 6.71
CA VAL A 378 10.68 -18.09 7.71
C VAL A 378 10.28 -17.81 9.15
N ASN A 379 9.32 -16.91 9.38
CA ASN A 379 8.88 -16.46 10.71
C ASN A 379 7.44 -16.85 11.06
N VAL A 380 6.78 -17.66 10.25
CA VAL A 380 5.47 -18.23 10.56
C VAL A 380 5.69 -19.56 11.28
N GLN A 381 5.14 -19.68 12.50
CA GLN A 381 5.10 -20.95 13.21
C GLN A 381 3.91 -21.75 12.71
N GLY A 382 4.19 -22.92 12.09
CA GLY A 382 3.18 -23.85 11.60
C GLY A 382 2.34 -24.48 12.71
#